data_052a6716b90149ed8f6234b2a5e796c3
#
_entry.id   052a6716b90149ed8f6234b2a5e796c3
#
_cell.length_a   1.000
_cell.length_b   1.000
_cell.length_c   1.000
_cell.angle_alpha   90.00
_cell.angle_beta   90.00
_cell.angle_gamma   90.00
#
_symmetry.space_group_name_H-M   'P 1'
#
loop_
_entity.id
_entity.type
_entity.pdbx_description
1 polymer ?
#
loop_
_entity_poly.entity_id
_entity_poly.type
_entity_poly.pdbx_seq_one_letter_code
_entity_poly.pdbx_strand_id
1 'polypeptide(L)'
;MQRVLRKRVFRDLRENLFRYLALGFLVIIGMYIIVSLIGAGVTIIDGTNEHDLANQREDGQFEVFVPLTNAQIAHIEDAGAQVEPMFYEDYTVDSGKVVRVFANRERIDLAECDEGRLAEAENEIAVEKRFSEENGIQVGDTITLADHAFTVTGIVTSPDYNALFKELADSVADSKSFGTVFVTNSAYELLHETGKSEKTQTYLYAYLLDENATDEDVREAVKDIKVDTDAIEDPMFQEYWERTGAVLDDFQTGVSDLKDGSNELADGLDEITGHNDELNDAAQELFDAYLEQAASALEGYGFSVELTEDNFSDELKRLADQEGGLAALSITRVRKSLESIREFKDGIGDYTDAVTEAGDGAQELADGVDELKTQTDDFLEDYDTELANLTLFLTAEDNSRIGGAADDQQINVQ
;
A
#
# COMPACT_ATOMS: atom_id res chain seq x y z
N MET A 1 10.66 -72.14 34.56
CA MET A 1 11.01 -70.68 34.52
C MET A 1 9.82 -69.76 34.51
N GLN A 2 8.76 -69.97 33.73
CA GLN A 2 7.62 -69.05 33.61
C GLN A 2 6.79 -68.82 34.88
N ARG A 3 6.65 -69.86 35.74
CA ARG A 3 5.88 -69.74 37.02
C ARG A 3 6.60 -68.90 38.06
N VAL A 4 7.91 -68.88 38.09
CA VAL A 4 8.73 -68.06 39.05
C VAL A 4 8.73 -66.59 38.63
N LEU A 5 8.84 -66.31 37.32
CA LEU A 5 8.73 -64.99 36.74
C LEU A 5 7.37 -64.34 37.01
N ARG A 6 6.26 -65.06 36.82
CA ARG A 6 4.92 -64.56 37.11
C ARG A 6 4.73 -64.23 38.62
N LYS A 7 5.26 -65.05 39.54
CA LYS A 7 5.19 -64.73 40.96
C LYS A 7 6.01 -63.49 41.36
N ARG A 8 7.16 -63.28 40.68
CA ARG A 8 8.00 -62.12 40.92
C ARG A 8 7.33 -60.82 40.40
N VAL A 9 6.76 -60.84 39.19
CA VAL A 9 6.02 -59.72 38.63
C VAL A 9 4.80 -59.34 39.54
N PHE A 10 4.09 -60.36 40.03
CA PHE A 10 2.90 -60.09 40.90
C PHE A 10 3.35 -59.50 42.26
N ARG A 11 4.48 -59.87 42.79
CA ARG A 11 5.01 -59.32 44.03
C ARG A 11 5.51 -57.87 43.83
N ASP A 12 6.26 -57.58 42.76
CA ASP A 12 6.70 -56.26 42.39
C ASP A 12 5.51 -55.31 42.12
N LEU A 13 4.46 -55.83 41.46
CA LEU A 13 3.26 -55.08 41.21
C LEU A 13 2.54 -54.71 42.55
N ARG A 14 2.50 -55.60 43.50
CA ARG A 14 1.84 -55.35 44.83
C ARG A 14 2.67 -54.43 45.71
N GLU A 15 3.99 -54.56 45.67
CA GLU A 15 4.91 -53.66 46.42
C GLU A 15 4.92 -52.24 45.87
N ASN A 16 4.70 -52.05 44.58
CA ASN A 16 4.67 -50.76 43.88
C ASN A 16 3.26 -50.36 43.36
N LEU A 17 2.21 -50.89 43.92
CA LEU A 17 0.85 -50.72 43.46
C LEU A 17 0.44 -49.26 43.23
N PHE A 18 0.73 -48.41 44.21
CA PHE A 18 0.39 -46.98 44.14
C PHE A 18 1.14 -46.27 43.02
N ARG A 19 2.38 -46.66 42.72
CA ARG A 19 3.18 -46.09 41.63
C ARG A 19 2.58 -46.51 40.27
N TYR A 20 2.18 -47.74 40.06
CA TYR A 20 1.54 -48.21 38.84
C TYR A 20 0.15 -47.64 38.66
N LEU A 21 -0.64 -47.52 39.73
CA LEU A 21 -1.94 -46.83 39.68
C LEU A 21 -1.76 -45.34 39.33
N ALA A 22 -0.81 -44.63 39.93
CA ALA A 22 -0.54 -43.25 39.60
C ALA A 22 -0.15 -43.08 38.09
N LEU A 23 0.72 -43.97 37.60
CA LEU A 23 1.10 -43.97 36.20
C LEU A 23 -0.10 -44.30 35.29
N GLY A 24 -0.93 -45.28 35.65
CA GLY A 24 -2.16 -45.61 34.94
C GLY A 24 -3.16 -44.45 34.89
N PHE A 25 -3.35 -43.76 36.04
CA PHE A 25 -4.22 -42.59 36.08
C PHE A 25 -3.65 -41.44 35.20
N LEU A 26 -2.33 -41.22 35.21
CA LEU A 26 -1.70 -40.19 34.38
C LEU A 26 -1.91 -40.45 32.89
N VAL A 27 -1.78 -41.73 32.46
CA VAL A 27 -2.03 -42.11 31.06
C VAL A 27 -3.52 -41.95 30.72
N ILE A 28 -4.44 -42.36 31.61
CA ILE A 28 -5.88 -42.21 31.40
C ILE A 28 -6.28 -40.74 31.30
N ILE A 29 -5.79 -39.90 32.20
CA ILE A 29 -6.05 -38.46 32.18
C ILE A 29 -5.46 -37.83 30.90
N GLY A 30 -4.22 -38.18 30.52
CA GLY A 30 -3.62 -37.71 29.29
C GLY A 30 -4.44 -38.09 28.03
N MET A 31 -4.85 -39.33 27.93
CA MET A 31 -5.73 -39.78 26.86
C MET A 31 -7.09 -39.05 26.87
N TYR A 32 -7.68 -38.88 28.06
CA TYR A 32 -8.95 -38.17 28.21
C TYR A 32 -8.85 -36.73 27.74
N ILE A 33 -7.79 -36.01 28.11
CA ILE A 33 -7.56 -34.61 27.68
C ILE A 33 -7.42 -34.56 26.15
N ILE A 34 -6.62 -35.43 25.56
CA ILE A 34 -6.42 -35.46 24.09
C ILE A 34 -7.74 -35.72 23.37
N VAL A 35 -8.47 -36.76 23.76
CA VAL A 35 -9.75 -37.11 23.13
C VAL A 35 -10.80 -36.02 23.31
N SER A 36 -10.84 -35.39 24.51
CA SER A 36 -11.76 -34.28 24.76
C SER A 36 -11.44 -33.06 23.94
N LEU A 37 -10.15 -32.74 23.77
CA LEU A 37 -9.68 -31.58 22.98
C LEU A 37 -10.01 -31.78 21.50
N ILE A 38 -9.69 -32.97 20.95
CA ILE A 38 -10.02 -33.32 19.56
C ILE A 38 -11.55 -33.31 19.37
N GLY A 39 -12.31 -33.93 20.29
CA GLY A 39 -13.77 -33.97 20.22
C GLY A 39 -14.38 -32.55 20.24
N ALA A 40 -13.88 -31.68 21.11
CA ALA A 40 -14.33 -30.29 21.17
C ALA A 40 -14.04 -29.54 19.85
N GLY A 41 -12.80 -29.73 19.31
CA GLY A 41 -12.43 -29.12 18.03
C GLY A 41 -13.32 -29.57 16.88
N VAL A 42 -13.56 -30.88 16.75
CA VAL A 42 -14.45 -31.40 15.71
C VAL A 42 -15.87 -30.86 15.88
N THR A 43 -16.41 -30.82 17.12
CA THR A 43 -17.77 -30.31 17.36
C THR A 43 -17.90 -28.83 17.00
N ILE A 44 -16.87 -28.01 17.23
CA ILE A 44 -16.87 -26.59 16.85
C ILE A 44 -16.87 -26.46 15.33
N ILE A 45 -15.96 -27.16 14.64
CA ILE A 45 -15.84 -27.12 13.17
C ILE A 45 -17.14 -27.60 12.52
N ASP A 46 -17.67 -28.75 12.95
CA ASP A 46 -18.93 -29.30 12.39
C ASP A 46 -20.11 -28.34 12.63
N GLY A 47 -20.17 -27.74 13.84
CA GLY A 47 -21.23 -26.78 14.19
C GLY A 47 -21.13 -25.49 13.37
N THR A 48 -19.91 -24.96 13.14
CA THR A 48 -19.72 -23.79 12.30
C THR A 48 -20.08 -24.09 10.85
N ASN A 49 -19.63 -25.20 10.29
CA ASN A 49 -19.98 -25.61 8.92
C ASN A 49 -21.48 -25.83 8.72
N GLU A 50 -22.17 -26.41 9.72
CA GLU A 50 -23.63 -26.60 9.66
C GLU A 50 -24.34 -25.25 9.68
N HIS A 51 -23.90 -24.32 10.53
CA HIS A 51 -24.44 -22.97 10.60
C HIS A 51 -24.21 -22.20 9.29
N ASP A 52 -22.99 -22.25 8.73
CA ASP A 52 -22.62 -21.56 7.49
C ASP A 52 -23.44 -22.07 6.30
N LEU A 53 -23.58 -23.38 6.16
CA LEU A 53 -24.43 -23.99 5.13
C LEU A 53 -25.91 -23.67 5.28
N ALA A 54 -26.43 -23.66 6.51
CA ALA A 54 -27.84 -23.38 6.78
C ALA A 54 -28.22 -21.93 6.47
N ASN A 55 -27.25 -21.00 6.67
CA ASN A 55 -27.45 -19.56 6.54
C ASN A 55 -26.84 -18.98 5.25
N GLN A 56 -26.54 -19.83 4.25
CA GLN A 56 -26.09 -19.40 2.93
C GLN A 56 -24.88 -18.47 3.04
N ARG A 57 -23.84 -18.92 3.76
CA ARG A 57 -22.65 -18.11 3.92
C ARG A 57 -22.03 -17.73 2.57
N GLU A 58 -21.63 -16.48 2.42
CA GLU A 58 -20.97 -15.95 1.24
C GLU A 58 -19.71 -16.74 0.85
N ASP A 59 -19.43 -16.88 -0.43
CA ASP A 59 -18.15 -17.32 -0.95
C ASP A 59 -17.15 -16.15 -0.97
N GLY A 60 -17.64 -14.92 -1.16
CA GLY A 60 -16.88 -13.70 -1.05
C GLY A 60 -17.73 -12.44 -1.13
N GLN A 61 -17.07 -11.31 -0.99
CA GLN A 61 -17.72 -9.98 -1.03
C GLN A 61 -16.80 -8.97 -1.72
N PHE A 62 -17.39 -7.89 -2.21
CA PHE A 62 -16.67 -6.74 -2.76
C PHE A 62 -17.38 -5.44 -2.38
N GLU A 63 -16.63 -4.36 -2.37
CA GLU A 63 -17.10 -3.02 -2.04
C GLU A 63 -16.94 -2.10 -3.25
N VAL A 64 -17.88 -1.20 -3.46
CA VAL A 64 -17.85 -0.18 -4.51
C VAL A 64 -18.16 1.20 -3.93
N PHE A 65 -17.70 2.26 -4.60
CA PHE A 65 -17.95 3.62 -4.16
C PHE A 65 -19.35 4.12 -4.50
N VAL A 66 -19.98 3.56 -5.53
CA VAL A 66 -21.29 3.94 -6.01
C VAL A 66 -22.17 2.70 -6.05
N PRO A 67 -23.40 2.72 -5.54
CA PRO A 67 -24.27 1.56 -5.57
C PRO A 67 -24.52 1.10 -7.00
N LEU A 68 -24.41 -0.22 -7.22
CA LEU A 68 -24.63 -0.83 -8.51
C LEU A 68 -26.11 -0.79 -8.89
N THR A 69 -26.36 -0.51 -10.16
CA THR A 69 -27.68 -0.66 -10.74
C THR A 69 -28.05 -2.13 -10.90
N ASN A 70 -29.36 -2.43 -11.00
CA ASN A 70 -29.83 -3.80 -11.26
C ASN A 70 -29.23 -4.42 -12.53
N ALA A 71 -28.92 -3.61 -13.55
CA ALA A 71 -28.30 -4.09 -14.78
C ALA A 71 -26.82 -4.48 -14.55
N GLN A 72 -26.11 -3.75 -13.70
CA GLN A 72 -24.72 -4.05 -13.34
C GLN A 72 -24.65 -5.28 -12.43
N ILE A 73 -25.58 -5.42 -11.48
CA ILE A 73 -25.71 -6.64 -10.66
C ILE A 73 -25.97 -7.86 -11.56
N ALA A 74 -26.93 -7.75 -12.50
CA ALA A 74 -27.22 -8.84 -13.46
C ALA A 74 -26.00 -9.19 -14.32
N HIS A 75 -25.16 -8.22 -14.68
CA HIS A 75 -23.90 -8.47 -15.39
C HIS A 75 -22.92 -9.33 -14.57
N ILE A 76 -22.82 -9.08 -13.27
CA ILE A 76 -21.99 -9.89 -12.36
C ILE A 76 -22.64 -11.30 -12.19
N GLU A 77 -23.95 -11.35 -12.06
CA GLU A 77 -24.67 -12.63 -11.94
C GLU A 77 -24.53 -13.50 -13.21
N ASP A 78 -24.43 -12.89 -14.39
CA ASP A 78 -24.15 -13.59 -15.65
C ASP A 78 -22.74 -14.23 -15.69
N ALA A 79 -21.81 -13.77 -14.84
CA ALA A 79 -20.49 -14.40 -14.66
C ALA A 79 -20.53 -15.67 -13.78
N GLY A 80 -21.69 -16.04 -13.26
CA GLY A 80 -21.91 -17.27 -12.50
C GLY A 80 -21.91 -17.07 -10.99
N ALA A 81 -22.43 -15.97 -10.50
CA ALA A 81 -22.59 -15.70 -9.08
C ALA A 81 -24.01 -15.21 -8.76
N GLN A 82 -24.49 -15.48 -7.55
CA GLN A 82 -25.65 -14.78 -6.99
C GLN A 82 -25.13 -13.64 -6.16
N VAL A 83 -25.64 -12.41 -6.35
CA VAL A 83 -25.17 -11.22 -5.65
C VAL A 83 -26.28 -10.64 -4.78
N GLU A 84 -25.95 -10.25 -3.55
CA GLU A 84 -26.87 -9.56 -2.63
C GLU A 84 -26.21 -8.29 -2.07
N PRO A 85 -26.91 -7.13 -2.11
CA PRO A 85 -26.46 -5.91 -1.47
C PRO A 85 -26.46 -6.05 0.05
N MET A 86 -25.31 -5.75 0.67
CA MET A 86 -25.09 -5.80 2.13
C MET A 86 -24.72 -4.40 2.65
N PHE A 87 -25.46 -3.38 2.25
CA PHE A 87 -25.16 -2.01 2.65
C PHE A 87 -25.25 -1.83 4.15
N TYR A 88 -24.33 -1.05 4.70
CA TYR A 88 -24.31 -0.78 6.11
C TYR A 88 -23.85 0.64 6.46
N GLU A 89 -24.28 1.06 7.63
CA GLU A 89 -23.80 2.27 8.29
C GLU A 89 -23.52 1.99 9.77
N ASP A 90 -22.52 2.68 10.30
CA ASP A 90 -22.13 2.55 11.70
C ASP A 90 -22.76 3.70 12.52
N TYR A 91 -23.44 3.35 13.61
CA TYR A 91 -24.10 4.30 14.51
C TYR A 91 -23.62 4.15 15.94
N THR A 92 -23.49 5.26 16.64
CA THR A 92 -23.20 5.27 18.08
C THR A 92 -24.52 5.12 18.86
N VAL A 93 -24.59 4.10 19.73
CA VAL A 93 -25.70 3.96 20.69
C VAL A 93 -25.47 4.88 21.91
N ASP A 94 -26.53 5.14 22.71
CA ASP A 94 -26.48 6.01 23.90
C ASP A 94 -25.34 5.71 24.90
N SER A 95 -24.85 4.46 24.91
CA SER A 95 -23.73 4.05 25.77
C SER A 95 -22.34 4.41 25.20
N GLY A 96 -22.26 5.07 24.04
CA GLY A 96 -21.00 5.40 23.37
C GLY A 96 -20.34 4.22 22.65
N LYS A 97 -21.06 3.14 22.41
CA LYS A 97 -20.63 1.97 21.65
C LYS A 97 -21.13 2.08 20.21
N VAL A 98 -20.47 1.37 19.30
CA VAL A 98 -20.80 1.41 17.88
C VAL A 98 -21.55 0.16 17.47
N VAL A 99 -22.61 0.31 16.71
CA VAL A 99 -23.30 -0.79 16.06
C VAL A 99 -23.32 -0.58 14.56
N ARG A 100 -23.00 -1.61 13.82
CA ARG A 100 -23.14 -1.68 12.37
C ARG A 100 -24.55 -2.14 12.04
N VAL A 101 -25.29 -1.28 11.33
CA VAL A 101 -26.69 -1.50 10.99
C VAL A 101 -26.77 -2.06 9.58
N PHE A 102 -27.43 -3.21 9.45
CA PHE A 102 -27.81 -3.83 8.19
C PHE A 102 -29.32 -3.87 8.04
N ALA A 103 -29.81 -3.81 6.82
CA ALA A 103 -31.14 -4.29 6.52
C ALA A 103 -31.20 -5.84 6.67
N ASN A 104 -32.39 -6.38 6.93
CA ASN A 104 -32.57 -7.84 6.95
C ASN A 104 -32.18 -8.46 5.60
N ARG A 105 -31.37 -9.49 5.65
CA ARG A 105 -30.86 -10.22 4.48
C ARG A 105 -31.84 -11.29 4.01
N GLU A 106 -31.86 -11.55 2.71
CA GLU A 106 -32.86 -12.44 2.11
C GLU A 106 -32.27 -13.73 1.55
N ARG A 107 -31.02 -13.74 1.09
CA ARG A 107 -30.42 -14.84 0.34
C ARG A 107 -29.07 -15.29 0.86
N ILE A 108 -28.20 -14.34 1.21
CA ILE A 108 -26.81 -14.59 1.55
C ILE A 108 -26.57 -14.13 3.00
N ASP A 109 -25.75 -14.86 3.75
CA ASP A 109 -25.40 -14.56 5.14
C ASP A 109 -26.61 -14.29 6.03
N LEU A 110 -27.59 -15.19 5.97
CA LEU A 110 -28.84 -15.03 6.69
C LEU A 110 -28.62 -14.95 8.20
N ALA A 111 -29.25 -13.98 8.84
CA ALA A 111 -29.20 -13.86 10.29
C ALA A 111 -30.12 -14.89 10.94
N GLU A 112 -29.54 -15.84 11.68
CA GLU A 112 -30.25 -16.85 12.45
C GLU A 112 -30.63 -16.32 13.83
N CYS A 113 -31.89 -16.51 14.23
CA CYS A 113 -32.38 -16.08 15.54
C CYS A 113 -32.12 -17.15 16.60
N ASP A 114 -31.29 -16.86 17.59
CA ASP A 114 -31.14 -17.64 18.82
C ASP A 114 -32.34 -17.43 19.75
N GLU A 115 -32.83 -16.17 19.85
CA GLU A 115 -33.97 -15.81 20.67
C GLU A 115 -34.86 -14.81 19.92
N GLY A 116 -36.16 -14.94 20.04
CA GLY A 116 -37.12 -14.01 19.44
C GLY A 116 -37.26 -14.16 17.93
N ARG A 117 -37.23 -13.06 17.20
CA ARG A 117 -37.38 -13.00 15.73
C ARG A 117 -36.64 -11.78 15.15
N LEU A 118 -36.40 -11.80 13.85
CA LEU A 118 -35.92 -10.61 13.14
C LEU A 118 -36.96 -9.46 13.21
N ALA A 119 -36.45 -8.24 12.94
CA ALA A 119 -37.30 -7.05 12.86
C ALA A 119 -38.34 -7.20 11.72
N GLU A 120 -39.60 -6.90 11.98
CA GLU A 120 -40.70 -6.88 11.01
C GLU A 120 -41.35 -5.50 10.90
N ALA A 121 -41.13 -4.62 11.89
CA ALA A 121 -41.61 -3.25 11.90
C ALA A 121 -40.45 -2.24 11.95
N GLU A 122 -40.73 -1.00 11.52
CA GLU A 122 -39.75 0.07 11.41
C GLU A 122 -39.08 0.48 12.74
N ASN A 123 -39.74 0.21 13.87
CA ASN A 123 -39.21 0.46 15.21
C ASN A 123 -38.66 -0.79 15.90
N GLU A 124 -38.36 -1.85 15.17
CA GLU A 124 -37.83 -3.11 15.67
C GLU A 124 -36.37 -3.31 15.22
N ILE A 125 -35.60 -4.04 16.04
CA ILE A 125 -34.20 -4.32 15.81
C ILE A 125 -33.85 -5.73 16.33
N ALA A 126 -33.03 -6.48 15.59
CA ALA A 126 -32.39 -7.68 16.06
C ALA A 126 -30.90 -7.38 16.33
N VAL A 127 -30.38 -7.93 17.42
CA VAL A 127 -29.03 -7.61 17.92
C VAL A 127 -28.17 -8.85 17.90
N GLU A 128 -26.93 -8.70 17.47
CA GLU A 128 -25.95 -9.78 17.48
C GLU A 128 -25.71 -10.29 18.92
N LYS A 129 -25.58 -11.59 19.06
CA LYS A 129 -25.57 -12.33 20.31
C LYS A 129 -24.44 -11.94 21.26
N ARG A 130 -23.19 -11.86 20.78
CA ARG A 130 -22.05 -11.55 21.65
C ARG A 130 -22.08 -10.11 22.14
N PHE A 131 -22.49 -9.19 21.28
CA PHE A 131 -22.70 -7.79 21.67
C PHE A 131 -23.85 -7.69 22.70
N SER A 132 -24.94 -8.43 22.51
CA SER A 132 -26.04 -8.53 23.45
C SER A 132 -25.59 -9.06 24.81
N GLU A 133 -24.87 -10.18 24.85
CA GLU A 133 -24.35 -10.81 26.08
C GLU A 133 -23.40 -9.89 26.85
N GLU A 134 -22.42 -9.28 26.17
CA GLU A 134 -21.43 -8.36 26.78
C GLU A 134 -22.06 -7.06 27.29
N ASN A 135 -23.18 -6.66 26.74
CA ASN A 135 -23.85 -5.40 27.08
C ASN A 135 -25.13 -5.61 27.89
N GLY A 136 -25.53 -6.87 28.14
CA GLY A 136 -26.71 -7.20 28.92
C GLY A 136 -28.03 -6.83 28.25
N ILE A 137 -28.04 -6.80 26.91
CA ILE A 137 -29.24 -6.46 26.10
C ILE A 137 -30.11 -7.73 25.97
N GLN A 138 -31.42 -7.57 26.10
CA GLN A 138 -32.36 -8.67 26.04
C GLN A 138 -33.53 -8.37 25.10
N VAL A 139 -34.23 -9.39 24.62
CA VAL A 139 -35.46 -9.20 23.86
C VAL A 139 -36.49 -8.44 24.68
N GLY A 140 -37.02 -7.37 24.11
CA GLY A 140 -37.93 -6.41 24.76
C GLY A 140 -37.27 -5.14 25.28
N ASP A 141 -35.95 -5.05 25.29
CA ASP A 141 -35.21 -3.83 25.62
C ASP A 141 -35.35 -2.80 24.51
N THR A 142 -34.97 -1.56 24.82
CA THR A 142 -34.97 -0.46 23.85
C THR A 142 -33.53 0.02 23.62
N ILE A 143 -33.17 0.17 22.34
CA ILE A 143 -31.90 0.76 21.88
C ILE A 143 -32.23 2.01 21.09
N THR A 144 -31.49 3.10 21.34
CA THR A 144 -31.61 4.35 20.59
C THR A 144 -30.51 4.49 19.56
N LEU A 145 -30.86 4.67 18.28
CA LEU A 145 -29.96 4.96 17.17
C LEU A 145 -30.42 6.25 16.50
N ALA A 146 -29.55 7.21 16.30
CA ALA A 146 -29.85 8.49 15.64
C ALA A 146 -31.11 9.20 16.16
N ASP A 147 -31.34 9.15 17.49
CA ASP A 147 -32.54 9.67 18.20
C ASP A 147 -33.83 8.85 17.99
N HIS A 148 -33.80 7.74 17.27
CA HIS A 148 -34.92 6.82 17.11
C HIS A 148 -34.82 5.65 18.08
N ALA A 149 -35.93 5.34 18.76
CA ALA A 149 -36.02 4.23 19.70
C ALA A 149 -36.47 2.94 19.01
N PHE A 150 -35.68 1.88 19.12
CA PHE A 150 -35.95 0.58 18.56
C PHE A 150 -36.17 -0.45 19.68
N THR A 151 -37.19 -1.29 19.53
CA THR A 151 -37.44 -2.44 20.42
C THR A 151 -36.63 -3.63 19.92
N VAL A 152 -35.85 -4.23 20.79
CA VAL A 152 -35.11 -5.48 20.50
C VAL A 152 -36.12 -6.63 20.38
N THR A 153 -36.23 -7.21 19.19
CA THR A 153 -37.16 -8.31 18.90
C THR A 153 -36.47 -9.65 18.78
N GLY A 154 -35.18 -9.68 18.58
CA GLY A 154 -34.39 -10.89 18.49
C GLY A 154 -32.92 -10.72 18.85
N ILE A 155 -32.35 -11.84 19.27
CA ILE A 155 -30.89 -12.01 19.40
C ILE A 155 -30.45 -12.95 18.30
N VAL A 156 -29.48 -12.54 17.50
CA VAL A 156 -29.15 -13.22 16.25
C VAL A 156 -27.65 -13.50 16.11
N THR A 157 -27.32 -14.47 15.25
CA THR A 157 -25.97 -14.72 14.76
C THR A 157 -26.00 -14.71 13.23
N SER A 158 -24.91 -14.29 12.60
CA SER A 158 -24.74 -14.36 11.14
C SER A 158 -23.38 -14.95 10.79
N PRO A 159 -23.25 -15.68 9.68
CA PRO A 159 -22.03 -16.40 9.33
C PRO A 159 -20.84 -15.49 8.99
N ASP A 160 -21.07 -14.32 8.43
CA ASP A 160 -20.05 -13.31 8.07
C ASP A 160 -19.45 -12.59 9.29
N TYR A 161 -20.13 -12.61 10.45
CA TYR A 161 -19.64 -12.02 11.71
C TYR A 161 -19.41 -13.08 12.80
N ASN A 162 -18.76 -14.18 12.45
CA ASN A 162 -18.31 -15.18 13.43
C ASN A 162 -17.34 -14.58 14.48
N ALA A 163 -16.65 -13.49 14.12
CA ALA A 163 -15.91 -12.64 15.03
C ALA A 163 -16.21 -11.16 14.71
N LEU A 164 -16.53 -10.39 15.76
CA LEU A 164 -16.91 -8.97 15.60
C LEU A 164 -15.68 -8.09 15.46
N PHE A 165 -15.17 -7.98 14.24
CA PHE A 165 -14.15 -6.98 13.87
C PHE A 165 -14.85 -5.74 13.30
N LYS A 166 -14.48 -4.56 13.80
CA LYS A 166 -15.00 -3.30 13.25
C LYS A 166 -14.31 -2.94 11.93
N GLU A 167 -12.99 -3.14 11.88
CA GLU A 167 -12.16 -2.83 10.72
C GLU A 167 -11.35 -4.07 10.31
N LEU A 168 -11.02 -4.20 9.04
CA LEU A 168 -10.18 -5.28 8.51
C LEU A 168 -8.80 -5.38 9.19
N ALA A 169 -8.27 -4.28 9.69
CA ALA A 169 -6.97 -4.22 10.35
C ALA A 169 -7.01 -4.66 11.82
N ASP A 170 -8.20 -4.91 12.38
CA ASP A 170 -8.34 -5.29 13.78
C ASP A 170 -7.80 -6.71 14.02
N SER A 171 -6.90 -6.84 14.98
CA SER A 171 -6.32 -8.14 15.35
C SER A 171 -7.08 -8.85 16.48
N VAL A 172 -8.03 -8.18 17.11
CA VAL A 172 -8.83 -8.69 18.23
C VAL A 172 -10.27 -8.23 18.08
N ALA A 173 -11.21 -9.17 18.14
CA ALA A 173 -12.64 -8.87 18.19
C ALA A 173 -13.01 -8.22 19.53
N ASP A 174 -13.73 -7.11 19.51
CA ASP A 174 -14.21 -6.41 20.71
C ASP A 174 -15.74 -6.31 20.71
N SER A 175 -16.37 -7.42 21.04
CA SER A 175 -17.84 -7.53 21.16
C SER A 175 -18.46 -6.63 22.24
N LYS A 176 -17.63 -5.99 23.06
CA LYS A 176 -18.11 -5.05 24.09
C LYS A 176 -18.34 -3.65 23.52
N SER A 177 -17.50 -3.23 22.58
CA SER A 177 -17.50 -1.87 22.01
C SER A 177 -18.15 -1.83 20.64
N PHE A 178 -18.19 -2.97 19.91
CA PHE A 178 -18.72 -3.08 18.56
C PHE A 178 -19.64 -4.29 18.43
N GLY A 179 -20.74 -4.11 17.68
CA GLY A 179 -21.70 -5.19 17.34
C GLY A 179 -22.38 -4.94 16.01
N THR A 180 -23.11 -5.95 15.54
CA THR A 180 -23.98 -5.83 14.36
C THR A 180 -25.46 -5.90 14.76
N VAL A 181 -26.28 -5.22 14.00
CA VAL A 181 -27.73 -5.20 14.22
C VAL A 181 -28.46 -5.24 12.88
N PHE A 182 -29.66 -5.83 12.89
CA PHE A 182 -30.49 -6.02 11.71
C PHE A 182 -31.84 -5.34 11.92
N VAL A 183 -32.23 -4.56 10.92
CA VAL A 183 -33.51 -3.80 10.91
C VAL A 183 -34.26 -4.07 9.62
N THR A 184 -35.50 -3.61 9.50
CA THR A 184 -36.23 -3.63 8.22
C THR A 184 -35.61 -2.66 7.22
N ASN A 185 -35.85 -2.86 5.91
CA ASN A 185 -35.42 -1.91 4.88
C ASN A 185 -35.93 -0.49 5.17
N SER A 186 -37.20 -0.34 5.60
CA SER A 186 -37.75 0.97 5.95
C SER A 186 -37.08 1.62 7.15
N ALA A 187 -36.68 0.84 8.16
CA ALA A 187 -35.91 1.33 9.29
C ALA A 187 -34.49 1.74 8.90
N TYR A 188 -33.88 0.98 7.99
CA TYR A 188 -32.56 1.31 7.45
C TYR A 188 -32.58 2.66 6.69
N GLU A 189 -33.54 2.84 5.78
CA GLU A 189 -33.73 4.09 5.05
C GLU A 189 -34.02 5.27 5.99
N LEU A 190 -34.88 5.06 7.01
CA LEU A 190 -35.13 6.07 8.03
C LEU A 190 -33.85 6.52 8.75
N LEU A 191 -32.98 5.57 9.12
CA LEU A 191 -31.71 5.87 9.77
C LEU A 191 -30.77 6.61 8.82
N HIS A 192 -30.66 6.14 7.58
CA HIS A 192 -29.84 6.76 6.53
C HIS A 192 -30.22 8.23 6.29
N GLU A 193 -31.51 8.53 6.16
CA GLU A 193 -32.02 9.91 5.97
C GLU A 193 -31.67 10.87 7.12
N THR A 194 -31.34 10.35 8.32
CA THR A 194 -30.92 11.21 9.45
C THR A 194 -29.56 11.86 9.23
N GLY A 195 -28.69 11.25 8.41
CA GLY A 195 -27.30 11.67 8.21
C GLY A 195 -26.46 11.65 9.49
N LYS A 196 -26.81 10.81 10.49
CA LYS A 196 -26.13 10.74 11.81
C LYS A 196 -25.23 9.52 11.97
N SER A 197 -24.95 8.81 10.89
CA SER A 197 -23.97 7.74 10.88
C SER A 197 -22.56 8.25 11.19
N GLU A 198 -21.68 7.40 11.72
CA GLU A 198 -20.27 7.76 12.00
C GLU A 198 -19.46 7.97 10.72
N LYS A 199 -19.81 7.26 9.67
CA LYS A 199 -19.21 7.30 8.33
C LYS A 199 -20.30 7.28 7.29
N THR A 200 -19.97 7.62 6.06
CA THR A 200 -20.83 7.44 4.89
C THR A 200 -21.21 5.96 4.72
N GLN A 201 -22.33 5.72 4.07
CA GLN A 201 -22.81 4.38 3.75
C GLN A 201 -21.76 3.60 2.97
N THR A 202 -21.53 2.35 3.37
CA THR A 202 -20.67 1.43 2.64
C THR A 202 -21.51 0.56 1.73
N TYR A 203 -21.18 0.53 0.45
CA TYR A 203 -21.85 -0.27 -0.58
C TYR A 203 -21.14 -1.60 -0.75
N LEU A 204 -21.41 -2.52 0.18
CA LEU A 204 -20.89 -3.87 0.20
C LEU A 204 -21.83 -4.82 -0.56
N TYR A 205 -21.30 -5.76 -1.30
CA TYR A 205 -22.02 -6.81 -2.00
C TYR A 205 -21.40 -8.16 -1.66
N ALA A 206 -22.23 -9.07 -1.14
CA ALA A 206 -21.84 -10.46 -0.97
C ALA A 206 -22.24 -11.29 -2.20
N TYR A 207 -21.51 -12.38 -2.46
CA TYR A 207 -21.85 -13.28 -3.54
C TYR A 207 -21.68 -14.75 -3.16
N LEU A 208 -22.49 -15.61 -3.83
CA LEU A 208 -22.36 -17.05 -3.83
C LEU A 208 -22.04 -17.50 -5.26
N LEU A 209 -21.01 -18.34 -5.41
CA LEU A 209 -20.58 -18.87 -6.70
C LEU A 209 -21.44 -20.03 -7.16
N ASP A 210 -21.74 -20.07 -8.45
CA ASP A 210 -22.29 -21.26 -9.10
C ASP A 210 -21.23 -22.37 -9.21
N GLU A 211 -21.63 -23.63 -9.44
CA GLU A 211 -20.76 -24.82 -9.41
C GLU A 211 -19.45 -24.73 -10.21
N ASN A 212 -19.36 -23.88 -11.24
CA ASN A 212 -18.20 -23.78 -12.11
C ASN A 212 -17.59 -22.38 -12.18
N ALA A 213 -18.12 -21.43 -11.44
CA ALA A 213 -17.61 -20.07 -11.37
C ALA A 213 -16.49 -19.96 -10.32
N THR A 214 -15.67 -18.95 -10.48
CA THR A 214 -14.55 -18.65 -9.59
C THR A 214 -14.60 -17.19 -9.15
N ASP A 215 -13.90 -16.87 -8.06
CA ASP A 215 -13.75 -15.50 -7.58
C ASP A 215 -13.15 -14.56 -8.66
N GLU A 216 -12.29 -15.09 -9.53
CA GLU A 216 -11.69 -14.30 -10.62
C GLU A 216 -12.74 -13.92 -11.68
N ASP A 217 -13.74 -14.79 -11.96
CA ASP A 217 -14.82 -14.46 -12.89
C ASP A 217 -15.66 -13.28 -12.36
N VAL A 218 -15.98 -13.29 -11.04
CA VAL A 218 -16.67 -12.18 -10.39
C VAL A 218 -15.82 -10.91 -10.41
N ARG A 219 -14.53 -11.03 -10.10
CA ARG A 219 -13.60 -9.92 -10.08
C ARG A 219 -13.47 -9.25 -11.45
N GLU A 220 -13.37 -10.03 -12.52
CA GLU A 220 -13.31 -9.50 -13.89
C GLU A 220 -14.64 -8.82 -14.26
N ALA A 221 -15.78 -9.43 -13.91
CA ALA A 221 -17.08 -8.83 -14.17
C ALA A 221 -17.26 -7.49 -13.42
N VAL A 222 -16.77 -7.38 -12.18
CA VAL A 222 -16.81 -6.12 -11.41
C VAL A 222 -15.91 -5.07 -12.05
N LYS A 223 -14.72 -5.44 -12.52
CA LYS A 223 -13.79 -4.51 -13.21
C LYS A 223 -14.36 -3.95 -14.51
N ASP A 224 -15.18 -4.72 -15.21
CA ASP A 224 -15.78 -4.29 -16.48
C ASP A 224 -16.97 -3.31 -16.27
N ILE A 225 -17.39 -3.05 -15.03
CA ILE A 225 -18.49 -2.15 -14.72
C ILE A 225 -18.04 -0.70 -14.91
N LYS A 226 -18.74 0.01 -15.79
CA LYS A 226 -18.61 1.46 -15.93
C LYS A 226 -19.53 2.14 -14.94
N VAL A 227 -18.96 2.93 -14.08
CA VAL A 227 -19.67 3.70 -13.06
C VAL A 227 -19.95 5.11 -13.61
N ASP A 228 -21.19 5.56 -13.43
CA ASP A 228 -21.57 6.95 -13.71
C ASP A 228 -21.17 7.83 -12.51
N THR A 229 -20.07 8.55 -12.65
CA THR A 229 -19.54 9.42 -11.61
C THR A 229 -20.47 10.63 -11.32
N ASP A 230 -21.33 11.00 -12.26
CA ASP A 230 -22.33 12.05 -12.06
C ASP A 230 -23.47 11.60 -11.12
N ALA A 231 -23.61 10.30 -10.91
CA ALA A 231 -24.59 9.72 -9.98
C ALA A 231 -24.11 9.63 -8.53
N ILE A 232 -22.89 10.09 -8.23
CA ILE A 232 -22.35 10.11 -6.86
C ILE A 232 -23.05 11.23 -6.07
N GLU A 233 -23.88 10.84 -5.12
CA GLU A 233 -24.63 11.77 -4.27
C GLU A 233 -23.84 12.22 -3.02
N ASP A 234 -22.75 11.54 -2.67
CA ASP A 234 -21.95 11.85 -1.48
C ASP A 234 -21.08 13.10 -1.68
N PRO A 235 -21.38 14.22 -0.99
CA PRO A 235 -20.63 15.47 -1.13
C PRO A 235 -19.16 15.34 -0.70
N MET A 236 -18.83 14.45 0.25
CA MET A 236 -17.46 14.24 0.70
C MET A 236 -16.65 13.50 -0.37
N PHE A 237 -17.29 12.56 -1.06
CA PHE A 237 -16.66 11.85 -2.17
C PHE A 237 -16.43 12.81 -3.35
N GLN A 238 -17.40 13.65 -3.70
CA GLN A 238 -17.24 14.66 -4.74
C GLN A 238 -16.10 15.64 -4.42
N GLU A 239 -16.02 16.15 -3.20
CA GLU A 239 -14.93 17.04 -2.76
C GLU A 239 -13.57 16.32 -2.81
N TYR A 240 -13.51 15.08 -2.35
CA TYR A 240 -12.29 14.26 -2.42
C TYR A 240 -11.83 14.03 -3.86
N TRP A 241 -12.78 13.76 -4.74
CA TRP A 241 -12.57 13.52 -6.16
C TRP A 241 -12.05 14.74 -6.88
N GLU A 242 -12.71 15.90 -6.71
CA GLU A 242 -12.27 17.18 -7.28
C GLU A 242 -10.84 17.54 -6.80
N ARG A 243 -10.54 17.29 -5.52
CA ARG A 243 -9.20 17.51 -4.99
C ARG A 243 -8.17 16.56 -5.58
N THR A 244 -8.52 15.32 -5.83
CA THR A 244 -7.60 14.32 -6.42
C THR A 244 -7.30 14.70 -7.87
N GLY A 245 -8.30 15.08 -8.65
CA GLY A 245 -8.13 15.61 -10.01
C GLY A 245 -7.21 16.82 -10.04
N ALA A 246 -7.45 17.82 -9.18
CA ALA A 246 -6.60 19.00 -9.09
C ALA A 246 -5.13 18.68 -8.74
N VAL A 247 -4.88 17.71 -7.86
CA VAL A 247 -3.51 17.27 -7.51
C VAL A 247 -2.83 16.60 -8.69
N LEU A 248 -3.57 15.83 -9.49
CA LEU A 248 -3.01 15.18 -10.70
C LEU A 248 -2.70 16.20 -11.79
N ASP A 249 -3.56 17.21 -12.01
CA ASP A 249 -3.31 18.31 -12.92
C ASP A 249 -2.08 19.12 -12.51
N ASP A 250 -1.95 19.43 -11.22
CA ASP A 250 -0.78 20.11 -10.67
C ASP A 250 0.51 19.27 -10.85
N PHE A 251 0.41 17.96 -10.66
CA PHE A 251 1.54 17.05 -10.87
C PHE A 251 1.96 17.00 -12.35
N GLN A 252 1.01 16.86 -13.27
CA GLN A 252 1.28 16.86 -14.70
C GLN A 252 1.94 18.18 -15.15
N THR A 253 1.41 19.30 -14.65
CA THR A 253 1.98 20.64 -14.91
C THR A 253 3.41 20.70 -14.38
N GLY A 254 3.65 20.26 -13.15
CA GLY A 254 4.98 20.27 -12.54
C GLY A 254 5.99 19.40 -13.30
N VAL A 255 5.60 18.25 -13.82
CA VAL A 255 6.45 17.40 -14.66
C VAL A 255 6.73 18.07 -16.01
N SER A 256 5.75 18.77 -16.59
CA SER A 256 5.95 19.53 -17.83
C SER A 256 6.92 20.70 -17.64
N ASP A 257 6.76 21.47 -16.56
CA ASP A 257 7.67 22.57 -16.22
C ASP A 257 9.10 22.07 -15.96
N LEU A 258 9.23 20.90 -15.31
CA LEU A 258 10.53 20.26 -15.08
C LEU A 258 11.20 19.85 -16.39
N LYS A 259 10.42 19.32 -17.34
CA LYS A 259 10.90 18.98 -18.67
C LYS A 259 11.45 20.23 -19.39
N ASP A 260 10.65 21.29 -19.43
CA ASP A 260 11.05 22.53 -20.09
C ASP A 260 12.32 23.12 -19.46
N GLY A 261 12.39 23.16 -18.12
CA GLY A 261 13.56 23.64 -17.40
C GLY A 261 14.80 22.76 -17.56
N SER A 262 14.66 21.44 -17.64
CA SER A 262 15.80 20.54 -17.88
C SER A 262 16.33 20.66 -19.32
N ASN A 263 15.46 20.83 -20.30
CA ASN A 263 15.87 21.10 -21.67
C ASN A 263 16.59 22.46 -21.82
N GLU A 264 16.04 23.52 -21.20
CA GLU A 264 16.72 24.84 -21.20
C GLU A 264 18.10 24.76 -20.54
N LEU A 265 18.29 23.98 -19.49
CA LEU A 265 19.57 23.74 -18.86
C LEU A 265 20.55 23.00 -19.79
N ALA A 266 20.09 21.94 -20.46
CA ALA A 266 20.88 21.17 -21.41
C ALA A 266 21.34 22.07 -22.60
N ASP A 267 20.38 22.79 -23.20
CA ASP A 267 20.66 23.71 -24.30
C ASP A 267 21.66 24.81 -23.89
N GLY A 268 21.52 25.39 -22.70
CA GLY A 268 22.43 26.41 -22.19
C GLY A 268 23.84 25.90 -21.92
N LEU A 269 23.99 24.67 -21.44
CA LEU A 269 25.28 24.02 -21.24
C LEU A 269 25.89 23.58 -22.56
N ASP A 270 25.11 23.14 -23.53
CA ASP A 270 25.60 22.85 -24.88
C ASP A 270 26.16 24.09 -25.57
N GLU A 271 25.49 25.26 -25.44
CA GLU A 271 26.00 26.53 -25.94
C GLU A 271 27.36 26.89 -25.29
N ILE A 272 27.52 26.72 -23.98
CA ILE A 272 28.78 26.98 -23.28
C ILE A 272 29.85 25.98 -23.73
N THR A 273 29.52 24.70 -23.82
CA THR A 273 30.44 23.63 -24.27
C THR A 273 30.93 23.88 -25.69
N GLY A 274 30.07 24.42 -26.57
CA GLY A 274 30.43 24.81 -27.93
C GLY A 274 31.55 25.82 -28.03
N HIS A 275 31.87 26.56 -26.97
CA HIS A 275 32.97 27.49 -26.89
C HIS A 275 34.26 26.92 -26.24
N ASN A 276 34.24 25.70 -25.75
CA ASN A 276 35.37 25.09 -25.03
C ASN A 276 36.59 24.96 -25.89
N ASP A 277 36.45 24.57 -27.17
CA ASP A 277 37.59 24.46 -28.11
C ASP A 277 38.23 25.84 -28.36
N GLU A 278 37.40 26.85 -28.59
CA GLU A 278 37.91 28.23 -28.79
C GLU A 278 38.68 28.75 -27.57
N LEU A 279 38.19 28.43 -26.37
CA LEU A 279 38.81 28.84 -25.12
C LEU A 279 40.11 28.10 -24.86
N ASN A 280 40.18 26.81 -25.13
CA ASN A 280 41.38 26.00 -25.02
C ASN A 280 42.44 26.44 -26.06
N ASP A 281 42.03 26.65 -27.32
CA ASP A 281 42.92 27.14 -28.38
C ASP A 281 43.52 28.52 -28.03
N ALA A 282 42.69 29.45 -27.54
CA ALA A 282 43.14 30.78 -27.11
C ALA A 282 44.13 30.70 -25.92
N ALA A 283 43.89 29.79 -24.97
CA ALA A 283 44.79 29.56 -23.84
C ALA A 283 46.16 28.99 -24.30
N GLN A 284 46.13 28.08 -25.27
CA GLN A 284 47.34 27.51 -25.88
C GLN A 284 48.11 28.57 -26.69
N GLU A 285 47.41 29.32 -27.55
CA GLU A 285 48.03 30.42 -28.32
C GLU A 285 48.68 31.47 -27.40
N LEU A 286 48.02 31.79 -26.30
CA LEU A 286 48.57 32.70 -25.29
C LEU A 286 49.88 32.16 -24.69
N PHE A 287 49.87 30.87 -24.30
CA PHE A 287 51.07 30.25 -23.74
C PHE A 287 52.24 30.20 -24.73
N ASP A 288 51.97 29.82 -25.98
CA ASP A 288 52.95 29.75 -27.06
C ASP A 288 53.57 31.17 -27.36
N ALA A 289 52.74 32.20 -27.38
CA ALA A 289 53.19 33.56 -27.55
C ALA A 289 54.11 33.98 -26.41
N TYR A 290 53.87 33.64 -25.18
CA TYR A 290 54.75 33.91 -24.05
C TYR A 290 56.01 33.06 -24.07
N LEU A 291 56.01 31.86 -24.58
CA LEU A 291 57.19 31.02 -24.81
C LEU A 291 58.12 31.71 -25.88
N GLU A 292 57.54 32.15 -27.00
CA GLU A 292 58.28 32.85 -28.06
C GLU A 292 58.84 34.18 -27.57
N GLN A 293 58.08 34.95 -26.82
CA GLN A 293 58.52 36.16 -26.19
C GLN A 293 59.70 35.94 -25.22
N ALA A 294 59.59 34.85 -24.41
CA ALA A 294 60.71 34.52 -23.48
C ALA A 294 61.94 34.06 -24.23
N ALA A 295 61.82 33.24 -25.28
CA ALA A 295 62.93 32.81 -26.12
C ALA A 295 63.64 34.03 -26.80
N SER A 296 62.86 34.94 -27.39
CA SER A 296 63.34 36.15 -28.00
C SER A 296 64.08 37.11 -27.01
N ALA A 297 63.53 37.22 -25.79
CA ALA A 297 64.19 38.00 -24.73
C ALA A 297 65.51 37.38 -24.31
N LEU A 298 65.61 36.05 -24.21
CA LEU A 298 66.89 35.36 -23.91
C LEU A 298 67.90 35.45 -25.03
N GLU A 299 67.51 35.45 -26.31
CA GLU A 299 68.38 35.68 -27.46
C GLU A 299 68.95 37.06 -27.41
N GLY A 300 68.21 38.10 -27.03
CA GLY A 300 68.69 39.45 -26.80
C GLY A 300 69.76 39.57 -25.72
N TYR A 301 69.83 38.61 -24.80
CA TYR A 301 70.93 38.49 -23.79
C TYR A 301 72.02 37.53 -24.19
N GLY A 302 71.98 36.96 -25.41
CA GLY A 302 73.02 36.10 -25.96
C GLY A 302 72.80 34.59 -25.68
N PHE A 303 71.66 34.21 -25.22
CA PHE A 303 71.25 32.80 -25.01
C PHE A 303 70.39 32.31 -26.17
N SER A 304 70.87 31.36 -26.96
CA SER A 304 70.07 30.73 -28.02
C SER A 304 69.47 29.43 -27.48
N VAL A 305 68.18 29.46 -27.11
CA VAL A 305 67.52 28.36 -26.49
C VAL A 305 66.14 28.21 -27.17
N GLU A 306 65.78 26.99 -27.53
CA GLU A 306 64.41 26.59 -27.97
C GLU A 306 63.64 26.26 -26.75
N LEU A 307 62.61 27.04 -26.42
CA LEU A 307 61.71 26.82 -25.33
C LEU A 307 60.45 26.18 -25.87
N THR A 308 60.07 25.06 -25.25
CA THR A 308 58.80 24.32 -25.49
C THR A 308 58.06 24.17 -24.19
N GLU A 309 56.81 23.79 -24.27
CA GLU A 309 55.97 23.52 -23.10
C GLU A 309 56.60 22.49 -22.15
N ASP A 310 57.24 21.47 -22.70
CA ASP A 310 57.84 20.39 -21.92
C ASP A 310 59.18 20.77 -21.28
N ASN A 311 59.95 21.69 -21.91
CA ASN A 311 61.34 21.91 -21.52
C ASN A 311 61.61 23.27 -20.84
N PHE A 312 60.70 24.26 -20.96
CA PHE A 312 61.02 25.65 -20.57
C PHE A 312 61.42 25.78 -19.10
N SER A 313 60.77 25.04 -18.20
CA SER A 313 61.09 25.17 -16.76
C SER A 313 62.47 24.66 -16.43
N ASP A 314 62.86 23.48 -16.99
CA ASP A 314 64.18 22.90 -16.77
C ASP A 314 65.29 23.67 -17.47
N GLU A 315 65.09 24.14 -18.72
CA GLU A 315 66.06 24.94 -19.46
C GLU A 315 66.31 26.28 -18.80
N LEU A 316 65.25 27.00 -18.40
CA LEU A 316 65.39 28.28 -17.70
C LEU A 316 66.03 28.13 -16.33
N LYS A 317 65.74 27.03 -15.61
CA LYS A 317 66.42 26.69 -14.36
C LYS A 317 67.92 26.46 -14.60
N ARG A 318 68.24 25.63 -15.58
CA ARG A 318 69.66 25.36 -15.96
C ARG A 318 70.42 26.62 -16.29
N LEU A 319 69.79 27.50 -17.08
CA LEU A 319 70.41 28.81 -17.43
C LEU A 319 70.59 29.71 -16.21
N ALA A 320 69.61 29.82 -15.33
CA ALA A 320 69.73 30.60 -14.10
C ALA A 320 70.83 30.08 -13.15
N ASP A 321 71.01 28.75 -13.09
CA ASP A 321 72.09 28.13 -12.27
C ASP A 321 73.47 28.32 -12.86
N GLN A 322 73.60 28.49 -14.21
CA GLN A 322 74.87 28.77 -14.90
C GLN A 322 75.29 30.24 -14.80
N GLU A 323 74.28 31.12 -14.76
CA GLU A 323 74.52 32.58 -14.68
C GLU A 323 74.40 33.03 -13.21
N GLY A 324 75.06 34.10 -12.88
CA GLY A 324 74.98 34.66 -11.53
C GLY A 324 74.31 35.99 -11.48
N GLY A 325 74.00 36.48 -10.29
CA GLY A 325 73.60 37.86 -10.06
C GLY A 325 72.26 38.27 -10.65
N LEU A 326 72.18 39.41 -11.34
CA LEU A 326 70.91 39.95 -11.85
C LEU A 326 70.32 39.14 -13.04
N ALA A 327 71.19 38.52 -13.84
CA ALA A 327 70.75 37.65 -14.95
C ALA A 327 69.99 36.44 -14.46
N ALA A 328 70.52 35.72 -13.48
CA ALA A 328 69.82 34.57 -12.85
C ALA A 328 68.51 34.97 -12.27
N LEU A 329 68.39 36.15 -11.63
CA LEU A 329 67.08 36.62 -11.08
C LEU A 329 66.04 36.93 -12.18
N SER A 330 66.52 37.52 -13.32
CA SER A 330 65.66 37.79 -14.47
C SER A 330 65.17 36.54 -15.14
N ILE A 331 66.02 35.52 -15.37
CA ILE A 331 65.67 34.22 -15.93
C ILE A 331 64.68 33.48 -14.99
N THR A 332 64.91 33.49 -13.68
CA THR A 332 64.03 32.93 -12.70
C THR A 332 62.61 33.56 -12.70
N ARG A 333 62.56 34.91 -12.93
CA ARG A 333 61.30 35.62 -13.05
C ARG A 333 60.53 35.20 -14.32
N VAL A 334 61.21 35.08 -15.46
CA VAL A 334 60.64 34.61 -16.72
C VAL A 334 60.09 33.18 -16.53
N ARG A 335 60.86 32.28 -15.91
CA ARG A 335 60.42 30.94 -15.60
C ARG A 335 59.12 30.91 -14.79
N LYS A 336 59.07 31.65 -13.69
CA LYS A 336 57.84 31.74 -12.84
C LYS A 336 56.69 32.35 -13.60
N SER A 337 56.90 33.32 -14.48
CA SER A 337 55.84 33.90 -15.31
C SER A 337 55.22 32.81 -16.26
N LEU A 338 56.12 32.08 -16.95
CA LEU A 338 55.64 30.95 -17.81
C LEU A 338 54.97 29.85 -17.05
N GLU A 339 55.48 29.51 -15.85
CA GLU A 339 54.79 28.52 -14.96
C GLU A 339 53.37 28.99 -14.61
N SER A 340 53.17 30.26 -14.27
CA SER A 340 51.85 30.82 -13.97
C SER A 340 50.92 30.84 -15.18
N ILE A 341 51.43 31.07 -16.40
CA ILE A 341 50.62 31.04 -17.62
C ILE A 341 50.24 29.59 -17.98
N ARG A 342 51.17 28.65 -17.77
CA ARG A 342 50.83 27.21 -17.92
C ARG A 342 49.76 26.78 -16.93
N GLU A 343 49.87 27.15 -15.63
CA GLU A 343 48.86 26.89 -14.64
C GLU A 343 47.50 27.50 -15.04
N PHE A 344 47.49 28.68 -15.67
CA PHE A 344 46.29 29.28 -16.21
C PHE A 344 45.71 28.46 -17.38
N LYS A 345 46.56 28.05 -18.34
CA LYS A 345 46.14 27.21 -19.46
C LYS A 345 45.54 25.86 -18.97
N ASP A 346 46.26 25.20 -18.06
CA ASP A 346 45.82 23.93 -17.50
C ASP A 346 44.46 24.09 -16.75
N GLY A 347 44.29 25.21 -16.01
CA GLY A 347 43.05 25.55 -15.35
C GLY A 347 41.88 25.84 -16.32
N ILE A 348 42.16 26.35 -17.52
CA ILE A 348 41.16 26.47 -18.59
C ILE A 348 40.74 25.07 -19.09
N GLY A 349 41.72 24.16 -19.28
CA GLY A 349 41.42 22.78 -19.62
C GLY A 349 40.53 22.11 -18.57
N ASP A 350 40.89 22.18 -17.29
CA ASP A 350 40.07 21.63 -16.20
C ASP A 350 38.66 22.24 -16.17
N TYR A 351 38.54 23.54 -16.46
CA TYR A 351 37.24 24.22 -16.53
C TYR A 351 36.40 23.70 -17.69
N THR A 352 36.96 23.57 -18.88
CA THR A 352 36.23 23.11 -20.08
C THR A 352 35.82 21.64 -19.96
N ASP A 353 36.66 20.80 -19.33
CA ASP A 353 36.31 19.41 -19.01
C ASP A 353 35.13 19.33 -18.04
N ALA A 354 35.15 20.14 -16.97
CA ALA A 354 34.06 20.20 -16.01
C ALA A 354 32.74 20.72 -16.62
N VAL A 355 32.81 21.67 -17.54
CA VAL A 355 31.64 22.17 -18.29
C VAL A 355 31.08 21.08 -19.20
N THR A 356 31.93 20.31 -19.86
CA THR A 356 31.50 19.18 -20.70
C THR A 356 30.82 18.12 -19.86
N GLU A 357 31.39 17.73 -18.72
CA GLU A 357 30.78 16.79 -17.80
C GLU A 357 29.41 17.29 -17.27
N ALA A 358 29.31 18.59 -16.99
CA ALA A 358 28.06 19.21 -16.58
C ALA A 358 27.01 19.19 -17.70
N GLY A 359 27.42 19.42 -18.96
CA GLY A 359 26.55 19.32 -20.15
C GLY A 359 26.01 17.90 -20.37
N ASP A 360 26.90 16.91 -20.30
CA ASP A 360 26.51 15.51 -20.39
C ASP A 360 25.50 15.13 -19.30
N GLY A 361 25.73 15.54 -18.06
CA GLY A 361 24.81 15.31 -16.94
C GLY A 361 23.46 16.02 -17.10
N ALA A 362 23.45 17.22 -17.69
CA ALA A 362 22.20 17.93 -17.99
C ALA A 362 21.39 17.25 -19.09
N GLN A 363 22.07 16.72 -20.10
CA GLN A 363 21.40 15.92 -21.15
C GLN A 363 20.79 14.63 -20.60
N GLU A 364 21.53 13.89 -19.75
CA GLU A 364 21.00 12.71 -19.07
C GLU A 364 19.79 13.05 -18.20
N LEU A 365 19.80 14.20 -17.53
CA LEU A 365 18.65 14.68 -16.76
C LEU A 365 17.45 14.99 -17.68
N ALA A 366 17.67 15.67 -18.79
CA ALA A 366 16.61 16.01 -19.74
C ALA A 366 15.97 14.74 -20.32
N ASP A 367 16.76 13.75 -20.71
CA ASP A 367 16.30 12.46 -21.22
C ASP A 367 15.49 11.70 -20.15
N GLY A 368 15.96 11.70 -18.89
CA GLY A 368 15.25 11.06 -17.76
C GLY A 368 13.92 11.75 -17.44
N VAL A 369 13.85 13.07 -17.56
CA VAL A 369 12.59 13.83 -17.35
C VAL A 369 11.63 13.63 -18.52
N ASP A 370 12.12 13.47 -19.74
CA ASP A 370 11.29 13.11 -20.90
C ASP A 370 10.65 11.75 -20.73
N GLU A 371 11.39 10.75 -20.21
CA GLU A 371 10.85 9.45 -19.86
C GLU A 371 9.81 9.56 -18.75
N LEU A 372 10.10 10.32 -17.69
CA LEU A 372 9.14 10.56 -16.61
C LEU A 372 7.84 11.19 -17.12
N LYS A 373 7.94 12.17 -18.02
CA LYS A 373 6.76 12.80 -18.63
C LYS A 373 5.93 11.79 -19.40
N THR A 374 6.57 10.97 -20.22
CA THR A 374 5.88 9.92 -21.00
C THR A 374 5.16 8.95 -20.09
N GLN A 375 5.82 8.46 -19.03
CA GLN A 375 5.21 7.56 -18.04
C GLN A 375 4.06 8.22 -17.26
N THR A 376 4.18 9.53 -17.01
CA THR A 376 3.12 10.31 -16.35
C THR A 376 1.91 10.45 -17.25
N ASP A 377 2.11 10.79 -18.55
CA ASP A 377 1.04 10.93 -19.51
C ASP A 377 0.31 9.59 -19.73
N ASP A 378 1.06 8.48 -19.87
CA ASP A 378 0.50 7.12 -19.98
C ASP A 378 -0.30 6.74 -18.73
N PHE A 379 0.26 7.01 -17.53
CA PHE A 379 -0.46 6.78 -16.27
C PHE A 379 -1.76 7.58 -16.16
N LEU A 380 -1.77 8.84 -16.60
CA LEU A 380 -2.97 9.67 -16.55
C LEU A 380 -4.01 9.24 -17.58
N GLU A 381 -3.61 8.77 -18.77
CA GLU A 381 -4.52 8.20 -19.76
C GLU A 381 -5.16 6.90 -19.25
N ASP A 382 -4.36 6.02 -18.64
CA ASP A 382 -4.86 4.80 -18.01
C ASP A 382 -5.76 5.14 -16.80
N TYR A 383 -5.36 6.12 -15.97
CA TYR A 383 -6.12 6.59 -14.83
C TYR A 383 -7.48 7.18 -15.24
N ASP A 384 -7.55 8.03 -16.28
CA ASP A 384 -8.81 8.55 -16.80
C ASP A 384 -9.73 7.43 -17.33
N THR A 385 -9.15 6.37 -17.89
CA THR A 385 -9.88 5.18 -18.33
C THR A 385 -10.36 4.34 -17.13
N GLU A 386 -9.53 4.16 -16.13
CA GLU A 386 -9.86 3.44 -14.88
C GLU A 386 -10.82 4.24 -14.01
N LEU A 387 -10.77 5.56 -14.05
CA LEU A 387 -11.72 6.47 -13.41
C LEU A 387 -13.14 6.35 -13.95
N ALA A 388 -13.27 6.15 -15.25
CA ALA A 388 -14.56 5.84 -15.87
C ALA A 388 -15.12 4.47 -15.41
N ASN A 389 -14.29 3.65 -14.77
CA ASN A 389 -14.62 2.34 -14.20
C ASN A 389 -14.42 2.34 -12.68
N LEU A 390 -14.87 3.36 -12.00
CA LEU A 390 -14.61 3.59 -10.57
C LEU A 390 -15.21 2.49 -9.71
N THR A 391 -14.57 1.36 -9.63
CA THR A 391 -14.86 0.31 -8.68
C THR A 391 -13.66 0.12 -7.78
N LEU A 392 -13.84 0.36 -6.49
CA LEU A 392 -12.95 -0.15 -5.46
C LEU A 392 -13.57 -1.42 -4.92
N PHE A 393 -12.92 -2.53 -5.13
CA PHE A 393 -13.36 -3.80 -4.56
C PHE A 393 -12.20 -4.45 -3.82
N LEU A 394 -12.55 -5.10 -2.76
CA LEU A 394 -11.68 -6.05 -2.11
C LEU A 394 -11.76 -7.37 -2.89
N THR A 395 -10.68 -8.12 -2.93
CA THR A 395 -10.73 -9.47 -3.50
C THR A 395 -11.49 -10.40 -2.58
N ALA A 396 -12.03 -11.49 -3.11
CA ALA A 396 -12.65 -12.52 -2.29
C ALA A 396 -11.71 -13.04 -1.18
N GLU A 397 -10.42 -13.19 -1.49
CA GLU A 397 -9.39 -13.52 -0.49
C GLU A 397 -9.27 -12.49 0.62
N ASP A 398 -9.34 -11.21 0.29
CA ASP A 398 -9.26 -10.14 1.28
C ASP A 398 -10.51 -10.10 2.15
N ASN A 399 -11.65 -10.40 1.57
CA ASN A 399 -12.95 -10.36 2.25
C ASN A 399 -13.17 -11.56 3.16
N SER A 400 -12.68 -12.73 2.78
CA SER A 400 -12.73 -13.93 3.63
C SER A 400 -12.06 -13.74 4.99
N ARG A 401 -11.28 -12.66 5.17
CA ARG A 401 -10.70 -12.27 6.47
C ARG A 401 -11.72 -11.86 7.51
N ILE A 402 -12.90 -11.40 7.11
CA ILE A 402 -13.87 -10.85 8.06
C ILE A 402 -14.77 -11.94 8.59
N GLY A 403 -15.26 -12.80 7.74
CA GLY A 403 -16.20 -13.83 8.11
C GLY A 403 -16.02 -15.13 7.36
N GLY A 404 -14.99 -15.18 6.53
CA GLY A 404 -14.78 -16.17 5.54
C GLY A 404 -14.72 -17.63 5.99
N ALA A 405 -14.65 -18.54 5.03
CA ALA A 405 -14.54 -19.97 5.29
C ALA A 405 -13.31 -20.28 6.15
N ALA A 406 -13.40 -21.33 6.93
CA ALA A 406 -12.33 -21.74 7.82
C ALA A 406 -10.99 -21.96 7.11
N ASP A 407 -11.03 -22.34 5.84
CA ASP A 407 -9.83 -22.55 5.02
C ASP A 407 -9.16 -21.21 4.65
N ASP A 408 -9.94 -20.17 4.40
CA ASP A 408 -9.44 -18.85 4.02
C ASP A 408 -9.00 -18.03 5.22
N GLN A 409 -9.61 -18.26 6.39
CA GLN A 409 -9.19 -17.63 7.65
C GLN A 409 -7.75 -17.95 8.02
N GLN A 410 -7.18 -19.07 7.57
CA GLN A 410 -5.78 -19.40 7.81
C GLN A 410 -4.83 -18.51 7.02
N ILE A 411 -5.24 -18.07 5.84
CA ILE A 411 -4.47 -17.19 4.96
C ILE A 411 -4.52 -15.75 5.49
N ASN A 412 -5.59 -15.40 6.18
CA ASN A 412 -5.93 -14.05 6.55
C ASN A 412 -5.48 -13.63 7.96
N VAL A 413 -4.90 -14.52 8.71
CA VAL A 413 -4.28 -14.27 10.02
C VAL A 413 -2.79 -13.89 9.87
N GLN A 414 -2.38 -13.36 8.75
CA GLN A 414 -1.00 -12.89 8.56
C GLN A 414 -0.80 -11.46 9.06
#